data_bc34138952c91db47f22ab2b0e6da5aa
#
_entry.id   bc34138952c91db47f22ab2b0e6da5aa
#
_cell.length_a   1.000
_cell.length_b   1.000
_cell.length_c   1.000
_cell.angle_alpha   90.00
_cell.angle_beta   90.00
_cell.angle_gamma   90.00
#
_symmetry.space_group_name_H-M   'P 1'
#
loop_
_entity.id
_entity.type
_entity.pdbx_description
1 polymer ?
#
loop_
_entity_poly.entity_id
_entity_poly.type
_entity_poly.pdbx_seq_one_letter_code
_entity_poly.pdbx_strand_id
1 'polypeptide(L)'
;ADVVKWHYSMQVPPQTLSVRCDEYLETYTRYWERINDGNILTPFRNALYAARRSDMICFRPLEDVDSSFECQKEILYDDTYYYTSTALLKKIIKVQLRSYMPSDVLNRLKTAGVLSGSVPKTLTFAPNESKDFRFRTLLRSSLHQPGSRDLVEI
;
A
#
# COMPACT_ATOMS: atom_id res chain seq x y z
N ALA A 1 -39.67 5.11 12.75
CA ALA A 1 -39.42 5.03 13.16
C ALA A 1 -39.34 4.49 13.82
N ASP A 2 -39.31 4.21 13.99
CA ASP A 2 -39.18 4.13 14.77
C ASP A 2 -38.49 3.49 15.15
N VAL A 3 -38.03 2.93 15.09
CA VAL A 3 -37.36 2.52 15.68
C VAL A 3 -36.50 2.90 16.14
N VAL A 4 -36.12 3.17 15.80
CA VAL A 4 -35.47 3.77 16.33
C VAL A 4 -36.04 4.49 16.85
N LYS A 5 -36.89 4.78 16.51
CA LYS A 5 -37.46 5.50 16.96
C LYS A 5 -38.01 4.93 17.85
N TRP A 6 -38.04 4.05 18.07
CA TRP A 6 -38.58 3.75 18.90
C TRP A 6 -38.01 3.79 20.01
N HIS A 7 -37.49 4.21 20.18
CA HIS A 7 -37.13 4.49 21.08
C HIS A 7 -36.69 5.53 21.36
N TYR A 8 -36.87 6.14 20.76
CA TYR A 8 -36.55 7.09 20.92
C TYR A 8 -37.22 7.87 20.57
N SER A 9 -37.82 8.05 20.75
CA SER A 9 -38.51 8.72 20.68
C SER A 9 -38.87 9.24 20.05
N MET A 10 -39.18 9.09 19.86
CA MET A 10 -39.90 9.30 19.34
C MET A 10 -40.29 10.40 18.88
N GLN A 11 -40.22 11.10 18.95
CA GLN A 11 -40.66 12.42 18.71
C GLN A 11 -39.61 13.29 18.05
N VAL A 12 -38.58 12.70 17.52
CA VAL A 12 -37.52 13.38 16.77
C VAL A 12 -38.01 13.64 15.36
N PRO A 13 -37.98 14.90 14.87
CA PRO A 13 -38.34 15.19 13.49
C PRO A 13 -37.44 14.45 12.50
N PRO A 14 -37.96 14.02 11.35
CA PRO A 14 -37.17 13.28 10.36
C PRO A 14 -35.90 14.00 9.92
N GLN A 15 -35.97 15.32 9.73
CA GLN A 15 -34.78 16.10 9.36
C GLN A 15 -33.71 16.06 10.43
N THR A 16 -34.09 16.18 11.70
CA THR A 16 -33.15 16.12 12.80
C THR A 16 -32.50 14.76 12.91
N LEU A 17 -33.27 13.71 12.71
CA LEU A 17 -32.75 12.35 12.73
C LEU A 17 -31.75 12.11 11.59
N SER A 18 -32.06 12.60 10.39
CA SER A 18 -31.17 12.48 9.23
C SER A 18 -29.82 13.20 9.48
N VAL A 19 -29.87 14.42 10.03
CA VAL A 19 -28.66 15.17 10.34
C VAL A 19 -27.79 14.42 11.35
N ARG A 20 -28.41 13.83 12.37
CA ARG A 20 -27.67 13.05 13.36
C ARG A 20 -27.03 11.82 12.76
N CYS A 21 -27.69 11.17 11.82
CA CYS A 21 -27.12 10.01 11.13
C CYS A 21 -25.92 10.43 10.30
N ASP A 22 -26.01 11.55 9.59
CA ASP A 22 -24.91 12.07 8.78
C ASP A 22 -23.70 12.42 9.67
N GLU A 23 -23.93 13.07 10.79
CA GLU A 23 -22.88 13.40 11.75
C GLU A 23 -22.24 12.14 12.33
N TYR A 24 -23.05 11.14 12.63
CA TYR A 24 -22.55 9.87 13.13
C TYR A 24 -21.66 9.17 12.12
N LEU A 25 -22.10 9.09 10.86
CA LEU A 25 -21.31 8.47 9.80
C LEU A 25 -20.02 9.20 9.56
N GLU A 26 -20.03 10.52 9.59
CA GLU A 26 -18.81 11.32 9.45
C GLU A 26 -17.84 11.05 10.59
N THR A 27 -18.33 11.03 11.83
CA THR A 27 -17.53 10.72 13.00
C THR A 27 -16.98 9.29 12.93
N TYR A 28 -17.79 8.35 12.52
CA TYR A 28 -17.40 6.95 12.36
C TYR A 28 -16.31 6.80 11.30
N THR A 29 -16.45 7.49 10.20
CA THR A 29 -15.44 7.48 9.13
C THR A 29 -14.11 8.02 9.63
N ARG A 30 -14.13 9.14 10.36
CA ARG A 30 -12.91 9.73 10.94
C ARG A 30 -12.26 8.79 11.95
N TYR A 31 -13.08 8.10 12.74
CA TYR A 31 -12.59 7.14 13.71
C TYR A 31 -11.87 5.99 13.00
N TRP A 32 -12.47 5.46 11.95
CA TRP A 32 -11.86 4.40 11.14
C TRP A 32 -10.58 4.84 10.47
N GLU A 33 -10.56 6.04 9.91
CA GLU A 33 -9.35 6.60 9.32
C GLU A 33 -8.22 6.67 10.34
N ARG A 34 -8.55 7.11 11.55
CA ARG A 34 -7.56 7.24 12.61
C ARG A 34 -7.04 5.89 13.07
N ILE A 35 -7.91 4.89 13.19
CA ILE A 35 -7.51 3.53 13.54
C ILE A 35 -6.64 2.95 12.44
N ASN A 36 -7.01 3.16 11.19
CA ASN A 36 -6.33 2.57 10.04
C ASN A 36 -5.06 3.30 9.64
N ASP A 37 -4.82 4.51 10.14
CA ASP A 37 -3.60 5.25 9.84
C ASP A 37 -2.34 4.47 10.21
N GLY A 38 -2.37 3.77 11.34
CA GLY A 38 -1.27 2.91 11.75
C GLY A 38 -1.35 1.52 11.12
N ASN A 39 -2.38 1.24 10.33
CA ASN A 39 -2.65 -0.11 9.83
C ASN A 39 -2.74 -0.19 8.31
N ILE A 40 -2.18 0.79 7.62
CA ILE A 40 -2.11 0.77 6.15
C ILE A 40 -1.29 -0.41 5.63
N LEU A 41 -0.44 -0.98 6.48
CA LEU A 41 0.42 -2.10 6.11
C LEU A 41 -0.36 -3.33 5.69
N THR A 42 -1.45 -3.64 6.36
CA THR A 42 -2.23 -4.84 6.03
C THR A 42 -2.85 -4.75 4.64
N PRO A 43 -3.60 -3.69 4.28
CA PRO A 43 -4.11 -3.58 2.92
C PRO A 43 -3.01 -3.46 1.88
N PHE A 44 -1.92 -2.76 2.17
CA PHE A 44 -0.81 -2.64 1.24
C PHE A 44 -0.10 -3.98 1.03
N ARG A 45 0.15 -4.71 2.11
CA ARG A 45 0.72 -6.06 2.04
C ARG A 45 -0.14 -6.97 1.19
N ASN A 46 -1.45 -6.96 1.42
CA ASN A 46 -2.39 -7.75 0.64
C ASN A 46 -2.37 -7.36 -0.83
N ALA A 47 -2.23 -6.07 -1.12
CA ALA A 47 -2.11 -5.57 -2.49
C ALA A 47 -0.85 -6.10 -3.18
N LEU A 48 0.27 -6.15 -2.49
CA LEU A 48 1.50 -6.72 -3.03
C LEU A 48 1.35 -8.21 -3.33
N TYR A 49 0.74 -8.97 -2.42
CA TYR A 49 0.49 -10.39 -2.64
C TYR A 49 -0.44 -10.62 -3.84
N ALA A 50 -1.50 -9.81 -3.94
CA ALA A 50 -2.42 -9.89 -5.07
C ALA A 50 -1.73 -9.55 -6.40
N ALA A 51 -0.91 -8.51 -6.42
CA ALA A 51 -0.15 -8.13 -7.61
C ALA A 51 0.83 -9.24 -8.02
N ARG A 52 1.46 -9.88 -7.04
CA ARG A 52 2.39 -10.98 -7.31
C ARG A 52 1.67 -12.19 -7.89
N ARG A 53 0.53 -12.55 -7.32
CA ARG A 53 -0.26 -13.70 -7.79
C ARG A 53 -0.84 -13.49 -9.19
N SER A 54 -1.16 -12.26 -9.52
CA SER A 54 -1.71 -11.92 -10.85
C SER A 54 -0.64 -11.68 -11.90
N ASP A 55 0.62 -11.92 -11.58
CA ASP A 55 1.77 -11.68 -12.46
C ASP A 55 1.92 -10.21 -12.88
N MET A 56 1.34 -9.30 -12.12
CA MET A 56 1.50 -7.88 -12.33
C MET A 56 2.91 -7.41 -11.96
N ILE A 57 3.50 -8.06 -10.95
CA ILE A 57 4.87 -7.83 -10.52
C ILE A 57 5.60 -9.17 -10.38
N CYS A 58 6.92 -9.10 -10.44
CA CYS A 58 7.78 -10.22 -10.09
C CYS A 58 8.97 -9.69 -9.28
N PHE A 59 9.62 -10.60 -8.59
CA PHE A 59 10.74 -10.26 -7.72
C PHE A 59 12.03 -10.86 -8.27
N ARG A 60 13.10 -10.09 -8.20
CA ARG A 60 14.43 -10.51 -8.63
C ARG A 60 15.45 -10.14 -7.56
N PRO A 61 16.35 -11.06 -7.16
CA PRO A 61 17.43 -10.69 -6.25
C PRO A 61 18.25 -9.54 -6.83
N LEU A 62 18.60 -8.59 -5.99
CA LEU A 62 19.40 -7.45 -6.41
C LEU A 62 20.73 -7.88 -7.03
N GLU A 63 21.33 -8.94 -6.51
CA GLU A 63 22.59 -9.48 -7.01
C GLU A 63 22.48 -10.12 -8.39
N ASP A 64 21.27 -10.49 -8.81
CA ASP A 64 21.01 -11.16 -10.09
C ASP A 64 20.51 -10.19 -11.17
N VAL A 65 20.52 -8.90 -10.90
CA VAL A 65 20.01 -7.92 -11.85
C VAL A 65 20.91 -7.87 -13.10
N ASP A 66 20.31 -7.81 -14.26
CA ASP A 66 20.98 -7.70 -15.55
C ASP A 66 20.24 -6.72 -16.46
N SER A 67 20.70 -6.62 -17.70
CA SER A 67 20.13 -5.67 -18.68
C SER A 67 18.69 -5.96 -19.06
N SER A 68 18.14 -7.12 -18.71
CA SER A 68 16.74 -7.46 -18.95
C SER A 68 15.80 -6.89 -17.87
N PHE A 69 16.34 -6.22 -16.87
CA PHE A 69 15.55 -5.65 -15.79
C PHE A 69 14.52 -4.63 -16.27
N GLU A 70 13.28 -4.83 -15.85
CA GLU A 70 12.16 -3.95 -16.17
C GLU A 70 11.63 -3.28 -14.90
N CYS A 71 11.96 -2.01 -14.69
CA CYS A 71 11.58 -1.29 -13.48
C CYS A 71 10.06 -1.08 -13.34
N GLN A 72 9.29 -1.32 -14.40
CA GLN A 72 7.83 -1.19 -14.35
C GLN A 72 7.13 -2.49 -13.98
N LYS A 73 7.86 -3.56 -13.81
CA LYS A 73 7.29 -4.86 -13.45
C LYS A 73 8.07 -5.56 -12.37
N GLU A 74 9.38 -5.40 -12.34
CA GLU A 74 10.24 -6.13 -11.43
C GLU A 74 10.57 -5.31 -10.19
N ILE A 75 10.52 -5.97 -9.04
CA ILE A 75 10.94 -5.43 -7.77
C ILE A 75 12.21 -6.17 -7.38
N LEU A 76 13.26 -5.41 -7.18
CA LEU A 76 14.53 -5.99 -6.71
C LEU A 76 14.47 -6.15 -5.20
N TYR A 77 15.20 -7.10 -4.67
CA TYR A 77 15.23 -7.30 -3.22
C TYR A 77 16.59 -7.79 -2.74
N ASP A 78 16.89 -7.43 -1.51
CA ASP A 78 17.98 -8.01 -0.74
C ASP A 78 17.40 -8.51 0.60
N ASP A 79 18.23 -8.78 1.57
CA ASP A 79 17.79 -9.31 2.86
C ASP A 79 16.93 -8.33 3.65
N THR A 80 17.10 -7.04 3.41
CA THR A 80 16.49 -5.98 4.23
C THR A 80 15.38 -5.23 3.51
N TYR A 81 15.55 -4.97 2.22
CA TYR A 81 14.67 -4.07 1.48
C TYR A 81 14.15 -4.64 0.18
N TYR A 82 13.00 -4.14 -0.23
CA TYR A 82 12.55 -4.19 -1.63
C TYR A 82 12.89 -2.86 -2.28
N TYR A 83 13.36 -2.91 -3.52
CA TYR A 83 13.68 -1.73 -4.32
C TYR A 83 12.71 -1.65 -5.48
N THR A 84 11.95 -0.57 -5.53
CA THR A 84 10.91 -0.41 -6.55
C THR A 84 10.80 1.04 -6.97
N SER A 85 10.18 1.27 -8.13
CA SER A 85 9.94 2.63 -8.60
C SER A 85 8.65 3.18 -8.02
N THR A 86 8.58 4.51 -7.91
CA THR A 86 7.34 5.18 -7.49
C THR A 86 6.20 4.88 -8.46
N ALA A 87 6.49 4.82 -9.76
CA ALA A 87 5.49 4.54 -10.78
C ALA A 87 4.88 3.16 -10.60
N LEU A 88 5.70 2.15 -10.31
CA LEU A 88 5.22 0.80 -10.07
C LEU A 88 4.36 0.72 -8.80
N LEU A 89 4.78 1.37 -7.73
CA LEU A 89 4.00 1.42 -6.50
C LEU A 89 2.63 2.06 -6.73
N LYS A 90 2.58 3.17 -7.43
CA LYS A 90 1.31 3.84 -7.76
C LYS A 90 0.42 2.95 -8.60
N LYS A 91 0.99 2.21 -9.54
CA LYS A 91 0.25 1.28 -10.38
C LYS A 91 -0.35 0.15 -9.56
N ILE A 92 0.41 -0.43 -8.63
CA ILE A 92 -0.08 -1.48 -7.74
C ILE A 92 -1.24 -0.97 -6.90
N ILE A 93 -1.09 0.18 -6.29
CA ILE A 93 -2.12 0.77 -5.46
C ILE A 93 -3.37 1.06 -6.29
N LYS A 94 -3.20 1.62 -7.47
CA LYS A 94 -4.32 1.98 -8.34
C LYS A 94 -5.13 0.75 -8.76
N VAL A 95 -4.48 -0.37 -8.99
CA VAL A 95 -5.14 -1.59 -9.44
C VAL A 95 -5.71 -2.39 -8.26
N GLN A 96 -4.93 -2.54 -7.20
CA GLN A 96 -5.28 -3.43 -6.08
C GLN A 96 -5.96 -2.72 -4.92
N LEU A 97 -5.76 -1.43 -4.76
CA LEU A 97 -6.35 -0.63 -3.70
C LEU A 97 -7.17 0.52 -4.29
N ARG A 98 -8.20 0.17 -5.05
CA ARG A 98 -8.98 1.13 -5.83
C ARG A 98 -9.66 2.21 -5.01
N SER A 99 -9.97 1.92 -3.75
CA SER A 99 -10.61 2.87 -2.86
C SER A 99 -9.64 3.86 -2.22
N TYR A 100 -8.34 3.70 -2.45
CA TYR A 100 -7.31 4.56 -1.88
C TYR A 100 -6.70 5.44 -2.96
N MET A 101 -6.32 6.65 -2.56
CA MET A 101 -5.49 7.52 -3.41
C MET A 101 -4.04 7.04 -3.28
N PRO A 102 -3.34 6.79 -4.40
CA PRO A 102 -1.96 6.33 -4.35
C PRO A 102 -1.05 7.21 -3.52
N SER A 103 -1.16 8.53 -3.63
CA SER A 103 -0.33 9.47 -2.85
C SER A 103 -0.58 9.33 -1.35
N ASP A 104 -1.82 9.10 -0.94
CA ASP A 104 -2.16 8.90 0.47
C ASP A 104 -1.53 7.64 1.02
N VAL A 105 -1.61 6.55 0.27
CA VAL A 105 -1.00 5.28 0.69
C VAL A 105 0.51 5.43 0.83
N LEU A 106 1.16 6.07 -0.13
CA LEU A 106 2.60 6.29 -0.08
C LEU A 106 2.99 7.16 1.12
N ASN A 107 2.23 8.21 1.40
CA ASN A 107 2.48 9.07 2.56
C ASN A 107 2.32 8.32 3.87
N ARG A 108 1.29 7.50 3.98
CA ARG A 108 1.07 6.69 5.19
C ARG A 108 2.17 5.66 5.41
N LEU A 109 2.63 5.02 4.35
CA LEU A 109 3.74 4.08 4.41
C LEU A 109 5.03 4.78 4.83
N LYS A 110 5.25 5.98 4.32
CA LYS A 110 6.41 6.79 4.69
C LYS A 110 6.34 7.19 6.16
N THR A 111 5.18 7.62 6.64
CA THR A 111 4.97 7.98 8.04
C THR A 111 5.17 6.77 8.95
N ALA A 112 4.76 5.59 8.51
CA ALA A 112 4.96 4.35 9.26
C ALA A 112 6.41 3.85 9.26
N GLY A 113 7.29 4.51 8.52
CA GLY A 113 8.69 4.11 8.44
C GLY A 113 8.99 2.93 7.55
N VAL A 114 8.02 2.51 6.73
CA VAL A 114 8.17 1.35 5.84
C VAL A 114 8.72 1.75 4.48
N LEU A 115 8.34 2.92 4.01
CA LEU A 115 8.71 3.43 2.70
C LEU A 115 9.70 4.58 2.84
N SER A 116 10.81 4.51 2.11
CA SER A 116 11.78 5.61 2.05
C SER A 116 11.42 6.59 0.94
N GLY A 117 12.11 7.74 0.93
CA GLY A 117 12.08 8.65 -0.19
C GLY A 117 12.77 8.07 -1.42
N SER A 118 12.63 8.76 -2.54
CA SER A 118 13.29 8.35 -3.78
C SER A 118 14.80 8.51 -3.68
N VAL A 119 15.54 7.45 -3.96
CA VAL A 119 16.99 7.41 -3.86
C VAL A 119 17.56 6.97 -5.21
N PRO A 120 18.55 7.69 -5.76
CA PRO A 120 19.23 7.24 -6.97
C PRO A 120 20.13 6.05 -6.65
N LYS A 121 20.17 5.09 -7.57
CA LYS A 121 21.04 3.93 -7.46
C LYS A 121 21.50 3.52 -8.85
N THR A 122 22.79 3.29 -8.95
CA THR A 122 23.39 2.81 -10.19
C THR A 122 23.43 1.28 -10.17
N LEU A 123 22.87 0.66 -11.19
CA LEU A 123 22.91 -0.79 -11.37
C LEU A 123 23.95 -1.12 -12.41
N THR A 124 24.81 -2.07 -12.11
CA THR A 124 25.83 -2.55 -13.04
C THR A 124 25.38 -3.89 -13.61
N PHE A 125 25.20 -3.95 -14.92
CA PHE A 125 24.70 -5.15 -15.60
C PHE A 125 25.81 -6.00 -16.19
N ALA A 126 26.88 -5.34 -16.67
CA ALA A 126 28.00 -6.01 -17.30
C ALA A 126 29.26 -5.16 -16.99
N PRO A 127 30.45 -5.65 -17.27
CA PRO A 127 31.69 -4.98 -16.89
C PRO A 127 31.80 -3.51 -17.25
N ASN A 128 31.15 -3.10 -18.32
CA ASN A 128 31.17 -1.70 -18.78
C ASN A 128 29.77 -1.13 -19.00
N GLU A 129 28.75 -1.75 -18.39
CA GLU A 129 27.37 -1.37 -18.61
C GLU A 129 26.70 -1.10 -17.28
N SER A 130 26.30 0.13 -17.07
CA SER A 130 25.59 0.54 -15.86
C SER A 130 24.50 1.52 -16.25
N LYS A 131 23.48 1.59 -15.42
CA LYS A 131 22.34 2.49 -15.62
C LYS A 131 21.85 3.01 -14.28
N ASP A 132 21.50 4.28 -14.26
CA ASP A 132 20.98 4.92 -13.06
C ASP A 132 19.46 4.76 -12.98
N PHE A 133 18.98 4.40 -11.82
CA PHE A 133 17.56 4.30 -11.53
C PHE A 133 17.25 5.06 -10.24
N ARG A 134 16.01 5.49 -10.13
CA ARG A 134 15.50 6.03 -8.88
C ARG A 134 14.58 5.02 -8.25
N PHE A 135 14.99 4.53 -7.09
CA PHE A 135 14.23 3.56 -6.33
C PHE A 135 13.70 4.16 -5.04
N ARG A 136 12.58 3.61 -4.61
CA ARG A 136 12.12 3.73 -3.23
C ARG A 136 12.33 2.38 -2.58
N THR A 137 12.69 2.38 -1.31
CA THR A 137 12.91 1.15 -0.58
C THR A 137 11.74 0.88 0.34
N LEU A 138 11.33 -0.38 0.41
CA LEU A 138 10.33 -0.86 1.33
C LEU A 138 11.00 -1.80 2.32
N LEU A 139 10.71 -1.62 3.59
CA LEU A 139 11.29 -2.47 4.63
C LEU A 139 10.65 -3.85 4.57
N ARG A 140 11.44 -4.83 4.21
CA ARG A 140 10.97 -6.19 3.91
C ARG A 140 10.34 -6.87 5.12
N SER A 141 10.91 -6.70 6.30
CA SER A 141 10.39 -7.29 7.52
C SER A 141 8.98 -6.80 7.88
N SER A 142 8.65 -5.56 7.51
CA SER A 142 7.33 -4.99 7.76
C SER A 142 6.25 -5.54 6.83
N LEU A 143 6.64 -6.11 5.70
CA LEU A 143 5.71 -6.61 4.69
C LEU A 143 5.57 -8.14 4.72
N HIS A 144 6.27 -8.80 5.61
CA HIS A 144 6.10 -10.23 5.80
C HIS A 144 4.83 -10.51 6.57
N GLN A 145 3.99 -11.40 6.04
CA GLN A 145 2.76 -11.82 6.69
C GLN A 145 3.00 -13.12 7.43
N PRO A 146 2.85 -13.13 8.76
CA PRO A 146 3.05 -14.36 9.55
C PRO A 146 2.15 -15.49 9.05
N GLY A 147 2.72 -16.68 8.90
CA GLY A 147 1.98 -17.84 8.43
C GLY A 147 1.80 -17.92 6.93
N SER A 148 2.28 -16.94 6.17
CA SER A 148 2.22 -16.94 4.71
C SER A 148 3.63 -17.07 4.15
N ARG A 149 3.70 -17.50 2.88
CA ARG A 149 4.98 -17.48 2.17
C ARG A 149 5.45 -16.04 1.98
N ASP A 150 6.75 -15.85 2.00
CA ASP A 150 7.33 -14.57 1.65
C ASP A 150 6.94 -14.21 0.21
N LEU A 151 6.82 -12.91 -0.05
CA LEU A 151 6.46 -12.40 -1.38
C LEU A 151 7.36 -12.95 -2.49
N VAL A 152 8.63 -13.16 -2.19
CA VAL A 152 9.59 -13.65 -3.19
C VAL A 152 9.45 -15.14 -3.47
N GLU A 153 8.75 -15.87 -2.62
CA GLU A 153 8.57 -17.31 -2.72
C GLU A 153 7.24 -17.76 -3.32
N ILE A 154 6.39 -16.83 -3.63
CA ILE A 154 5.07 -17.14 -4.20
C ILE A 154 5.17 -17.66 -5.63
#